data_e4c09e08ab1905e2e25c1cffcbc461c5
#
_entry.id   e4c09e08ab1905e2e25c1cffcbc461c5
#
_cell.length_a   1.000
_cell.length_b   1.000
_cell.length_c   1.000
_cell.angle_alpha   90.00
_cell.angle_beta   90.00
_cell.angle_gamma   90.00
#
_symmetry.space_group_name_H-M   'P 1'
#
loop_
_entity.id
_entity.type
_entity.pdbx_description
1 polymer ?
#
loop_
_entity_poly.entity_id
_entity_poly.type
_entity_poly.pdbx_seq_one_letter_code
_entity_poly.pdbx_strand_id
1 'polypeptide(L)'
;MWKRLFIGALLLMSVPAAAQLSPSVARAIEKAQTLEQDAKLGEAIALLDNLSVSRAYDKAFVDRSLGVFYWQYGNNDQAIVHIQRAVDSEQLQDAQAWQTKRMLADLLLIDGQYASALQYYYPLARAIPKEKADQSEDVWLRIMQAHYQREQWSQVLKAYPDYQDVVTSTASVSALSLKLGAQLQLEQWRGATPTLKALIKREPDNKQWWRQLAGNYVRLQQPKEAISTYLLAQRQGITLEPSEQRTVAQLYANEGVPERAAQWLKRLPASEQDAQTLAQQASLWQQAREWPQAIGAWKQAVKKDSQYHWQLALMQIQQGEYQQALTSLEHADKGASDKDIALAKVQAHYKLKQYEQALKQARLAKQIAPDDAVESWLTFLKKRQQMQKS
;
A
#
# COMPACT_ATOMS: atom_id res chain seq x y z
N MET A 1 2.54 23.96 6.95
CA MET A 1 2.21 23.89 8.39
C MET A 1 3.45 23.87 9.31
N TRP A 2 4.66 23.97 8.79
CA TRP A 2 5.93 23.82 9.53
C TRP A 2 6.60 25.13 9.98
N LYS A 3 6.10 26.28 9.53
CA LYS A 3 6.67 27.60 9.86
C LYS A 3 6.46 28.10 11.31
N ARG A 4 5.69 27.44 12.14
CA ARG A 4 5.32 27.89 13.51
C ARG A 4 6.10 27.28 14.68
N LEU A 5 7.04 26.37 14.45
CA LEU A 5 7.71 25.62 15.53
C LEU A 5 9.07 26.19 16.00
N PHE A 6 9.51 27.33 15.46
CA PHE A 6 10.80 27.94 15.85
C PHE A 6 10.68 29.23 16.66
N ILE A 7 9.51 29.55 17.21
CA ILE A 7 9.38 30.65 18.18
C ILE A 7 9.69 30.09 19.58
N GLY A 8 10.95 29.83 19.81
CA GLY A 8 11.48 29.37 21.10
C GLY A 8 12.63 30.26 21.57
N ALA A 9 12.28 31.31 22.27
CA ALA A 9 13.06 31.97 23.32
C ALA A 9 14.57 32.12 23.07
N LEU A 10 15.00 33.29 22.64
CA LEU A 10 16.31 33.81 23.01
C LEU A 10 16.31 34.00 24.57
N LEU A 11 16.47 32.90 25.30
CA LEU A 11 16.68 32.94 26.75
C LEU A 11 18.01 33.62 27.00
N LEU A 12 17.95 34.79 27.61
CA LEU A 12 19.06 35.46 28.29
C LEU A 12 19.51 34.54 29.44
N MET A 13 20.31 33.50 29.13
CA MET A 13 21.05 32.80 30.17
C MET A 13 22.31 33.64 30.50
N SER A 14 22.73 33.63 31.76
CA SER A 14 23.95 34.28 32.26
C SER A 14 25.16 33.77 31.46
N VAL A 15 25.61 34.59 30.50
CA VAL A 15 26.72 34.30 29.59
C VAL A 15 28.00 34.84 30.22
N PRO A 16 29.14 34.12 30.20
CA PRO A 16 30.40 34.65 30.68
C PRO A 16 30.73 35.97 29.93
N ALA A 17 31.35 36.93 30.60
CA ALA A 17 31.55 38.29 30.11
C ALA A 17 32.24 38.41 28.72
N ALA A 18 32.96 37.36 28.29
CA ALA A 18 33.58 37.27 26.96
C ALA A 18 32.59 37.02 25.81
N ALA A 19 31.38 36.51 26.09
CA ALA A 19 30.36 36.11 25.13
C ALA A 19 29.16 37.08 25.07
N GLN A 20 29.31 38.31 25.57
CA GLN A 20 28.28 39.35 25.47
C GLN A 20 28.44 40.15 24.15
N LEU A 21 27.33 40.43 23.49
CA LEU A 21 27.30 41.31 22.31
C LEU A 21 27.74 42.72 22.71
N SER A 22 28.43 43.39 21.76
CA SER A 22 28.68 44.81 21.92
C SER A 22 27.35 45.58 22.01
N PRO A 23 27.29 46.70 22.77
CA PRO A 23 26.04 47.43 22.97
C PRO A 23 25.40 47.98 21.68
N SER A 24 26.18 48.24 20.66
CA SER A 24 25.68 48.66 19.35
C SER A 24 25.01 47.53 18.59
N VAL A 25 25.64 46.34 18.59
CA VAL A 25 25.10 45.14 17.93
C VAL A 25 23.85 44.61 18.67
N ALA A 26 23.87 44.58 20.02
CA ALA A 26 22.72 44.22 20.83
C ALA A 26 21.46 45.04 20.49
N ARG A 27 21.64 46.41 20.43
CA ARG A 27 20.55 47.30 20.01
C ARG A 27 20.06 47.07 18.57
N ALA A 28 20.96 46.80 17.66
CA ALA A 28 20.60 46.53 16.26
C ALA A 28 19.80 45.19 16.13
N ILE A 29 20.20 44.15 16.87
CA ILE A 29 19.48 42.88 16.93
C ILE A 29 18.10 43.07 17.52
N GLU A 30 17.98 43.78 18.65
CA GLU A 30 16.68 44.07 19.30
C GLU A 30 15.74 44.84 18.34
N LYS A 31 16.26 45.85 17.65
CA LYS A 31 15.49 46.59 16.64
C LYS A 31 15.08 45.70 15.48
N ALA A 32 15.95 44.81 14.99
CA ALA A 32 15.63 43.88 13.92
C ALA A 32 14.55 42.87 14.35
N GLN A 33 14.57 42.41 15.61
CA GLN A 33 13.53 41.55 16.18
C GLN A 33 12.20 42.29 16.27
N THR A 34 12.21 43.58 16.65
CA THR A 34 10.96 44.38 16.69
C THR A 34 10.41 44.53 15.25
N LEU A 35 11.23 44.77 14.25
CA LEU A 35 10.81 44.84 12.86
C LEU A 35 10.25 43.47 12.35
N GLU A 36 10.83 42.36 12.78
CA GLU A 36 10.30 41.01 12.49
C GLU A 36 8.89 40.84 13.10
N GLN A 37 8.71 41.23 14.37
CA GLN A 37 7.40 41.15 15.03
C GLN A 37 6.35 42.02 14.33
N ASP A 38 6.76 43.19 13.81
CA ASP A 38 5.93 44.10 13.02
C ASP A 38 5.69 43.61 11.58
N ALA A 39 6.12 42.38 11.23
CA ALA A 39 6.05 41.81 9.88
C ALA A 39 6.86 42.54 8.80
N LYS A 40 7.85 43.34 9.21
CA LYS A 40 8.77 44.12 8.35
C LYS A 40 10.11 43.42 8.15
N LEU A 41 10.03 42.15 7.78
CA LEU A 41 11.21 41.27 7.72
C LEU A 41 12.30 41.77 6.74
N GLY A 42 11.88 42.35 5.63
CA GLY A 42 12.84 42.97 4.67
C GLY A 42 13.61 44.12 5.27
N GLU A 43 13.00 44.97 6.12
CA GLU A 43 13.66 46.05 6.83
C GLU A 43 14.63 45.52 7.90
N ALA A 44 14.22 44.42 8.61
CA ALA A 44 15.07 43.76 9.59
C ALA A 44 16.35 43.21 8.95
N ILE A 45 16.23 42.55 7.80
CA ILE A 45 17.36 42.03 7.00
C ILE A 45 18.26 43.21 6.59
N ALA A 46 17.70 44.23 5.96
CA ALA A 46 18.49 45.38 5.49
C ALA A 46 19.22 46.10 6.65
N LEU A 47 18.61 46.16 7.85
CA LEU A 47 19.25 46.76 9.02
C LEU A 47 20.51 45.98 9.44
N LEU A 48 20.45 44.65 9.43
CA LEU A 48 21.56 43.79 9.86
C LEU A 48 22.62 43.62 8.76
N ASP A 49 22.25 43.58 7.49
CA ASP A 49 23.18 43.46 6.36
C ASP A 49 24.08 44.72 6.24
N ASN A 50 23.55 45.89 6.55
CA ASN A 50 24.28 47.14 6.54
C ASN A 50 25.03 47.44 7.85
N LEU A 51 24.98 46.54 8.84
CA LEU A 51 25.61 46.76 10.13
C LEU A 51 27.11 46.50 10.06
N SER A 52 27.93 47.52 10.34
CA SER A 52 29.37 47.38 10.44
C SER A 52 29.76 46.70 11.75
N VAL A 53 30.31 45.49 11.67
CA VAL A 53 30.67 44.67 12.81
C VAL A 53 32.14 44.28 12.78
N SER A 54 32.91 44.58 13.85
CA SER A 54 34.34 44.29 13.94
C SER A 54 34.69 43.07 14.76
N ARG A 55 33.93 42.78 15.84
CA ARG A 55 34.19 41.61 16.71
C ARG A 55 33.72 40.35 16.05
N ALA A 56 34.54 39.27 16.08
CA ALA A 56 34.22 38.01 15.47
C ALA A 56 32.96 37.37 16.06
N TYR A 57 32.76 37.40 17.40
CA TYR A 57 31.57 36.92 18.06
C TYR A 57 30.29 37.66 17.61
N ASP A 58 30.34 38.99 17.56
CA ASP A 58 29.23 39.82 17.13
C ASP A 58 28.84 39.53 15.67
N LYS A 59 29.85 39.34 14.81
CA LYS A 59 29.65 38.97 13.39
C LYS A 59 28.97 37.62 13.27
N ALA A 60 29.41 36.59 14.02
CA ALA A 60 28.80 35.29 14.02
C ALA A 60 27.32 35.33 14.48
N PHE A 61 27.02 36.20 15.48
CA PHE A 61 25.66 36.35 15.97
C PHE A 61 24.77 37.10 14.98
N VAL A 62 25.30 38.12 14.30
CA VAL A 62 24.59 38.83 13.22
C VAL A 62 24.32 37.89 12.04
N ASP A 63 25.32 37.13 11.61
CA ASP A 63 25.14 36.10 10.55
C ASP A 63 24.09 35.08 10.94
N ARG A 64 24.09 34.54 12.17
CA ARG A 64 23.07 33.68 12.65
C ARG A 64 21.66 34.30 12.58
N SER A 65 21.52 35.55 12.99
CA SER A 65 20.26 36.29 12.95
C SER A 65 19.76 36.55 11.54
N LEU A 66 20.67 36.96 10.62
CA LEU A 66 20.37 37.10 9.20
C LEU A 66 19.91 35.78 8.59
N GLY A 67 20.58 34.69 8.90
CA GLY A 67 20.20 33.37 8.42
C GLY A 67 18.78 33.00 8.83
N VAL A 68 18.37 33.29 10.10
CA VAL A 68 16.99 33.10 10.58
C VAL A 68 16.01 33.96 9.77
N PHE A 69 16.30 35.22 9.60
CA PHE A 69 15.44 36.18 8.89
C PHE A 69 15.30 35.85 7.40
N TYR A 70 16.38 35.48 6.72
CA TYR A 70 16.34 35.03 5.33
C TYR A 70 15.50 33.75 5.16
N TRP A 71 15.62 32.80 6.09
CA TRP A 71 14.77 31.61 6.09
C TRP A 71 13.28 31.94 6.25
N GLN A 72 12.95 32.83 7.20
CA GLN A 72 11.56 33.28 7.38
C GLN A 72 11.05 34.07 6.16
N TYR A 73 11.92 34.82 5.51
CA TYR A 73 11.62 35.55 4.28
C TYR A 73 11.40 34.63 3.08
N GLY A 74 11.84 33.37 3.18
CA GLY A 74 11.72 32.34 2.13
C GLY A 74 12.93 32.26 1.19
N ASN A 75 14.03 32.92 1.53
CA ASN A 75 15.29 32.86 0.80
C ASN A 75 16.24 31.85 1.46
N ASN A 76 16.07 30.56 1.12
CA ASN A 76 16.86 29.48 1.71
C ASN A 76 18.34 29.58 1.37
N ASP A 77 18.70 30.04 0.17
CA ASP A 77 20.11 30.16 -0.25
C ASP A 77 20.87 31.12 0.65
N GLN A 78 20.33 32.33 0.87
CA GLN A 78 20.94 33.29 1.78
C GLN A 78 20.92 32.84 3.22
N ALA A 79 19.85 32.15 3.65
CA ALA A 79 19.79 31.57 4.97
C ALA A 79 20.96 30.57 5.20
N ILE A 80 21.20 29.68 4.27
CA ILE A 80 22.30 28.70 4.34
C ILE A 80 23.64 29.43 4.37
N VAL A 81 23.87 30.41 3.51
CA VAL A 81 25.13 31.17 3.45
C VAL A 81 25.42 31.82 4.80
N HIS A 82 24.48 32.53 5.39
CA HIS A 82 24.69 33.23 6.65
C HIS A 82 24.82 32.27 7.84
N ILE A 83 23.98 31.21 7.94
CA ILE A 83 24.12 30.22 9.00
C ILE A 83 25.45 29.47 8.86
N GLN A 84 25.90 29.14 7.64
CA GLN A 84 27.20 28.49 7.41
C GLN A 84 28.33 29.36 7.93
N ARG A 85 28.32 30.67 7.61
CA ARG A 85 29.36 31.66 8.11
C ARG A 85 29.36 31.68 9.63
N ALA A 86 28.19 31.68 10.27
CA ALA A 86 28.07 31.65 11.72
C ALA A 86 28.68 30.37 12.32
N VAL A 87 28.43 29.21 11.71
CA VAL A 87 29.03 27.94 12.11
C VAL A 87 30.52 27.88 11.91
N ASP A 88 31.01 28.30 10.74
CA ASP A 88 32.43 28.26 10.35
C ASP A 88 33.30 29.23 11.17
N SER A 89 32.68 30.25 11.73
CA SER A 89 33.38 31.20 12.60
C SER A 89 33.89 30.58 13.91
N GLU A 90 33.26 29.47 14.36
CA GLU A 90 33.51 28.80 15.64
C GLU A 90 33.44 29.73 16.87
N GLN A 91 32.80 30.90 16.73
CA GLN A 91 32.69 31.87 17.80
C GLN A 91 31.50 31.63 18.72
N LEU A 92 30.46 30.93 18.24
CA LEU A 92 29.30 30.57 19.05
C LEU A 92 29.68 29.36 19.93
N GLN A 93 29.20 29.36 21.16
CA GLN A 93 29.57 28.35 22.16
C GLN A 93 28.34 27.56 22.66
N ASP A 94 28.59 26.40 23.23
CA ASP A 94 27.61 25.58 23.93
C ASP A 94 26.28 25.39 23.18
N ALA A 95 25.19 25.77 23.82
CA ALA A 95 23.83 25.64 23.28
C ALA A 95 23.63 26.44 21.98
N GLN A 96 24.26 27.60 21.85
CA GLN A 96 24.14 28.42 20.63
C GLN A 96 24.85 27.76 19.44
N ALA A 97 26.04 27.23 19.65
CA ALA A 97 26.77 26.47 18.62
C ALA A 97 25.98 25.26 18.17
N TRP A 98 25.44 24.47 19.11
CA TRP A 98 24.63 23.29 18.82
C TRP A 98 23.38 23.65 18.03
N GLN A 99 22.63 24.66 18.47
CA GLN A 99 21.40 25.14 17.80
C GLN A 99 21.68 25.66 16.39
N THR A 100 22.81 26.41 16.21
CA THR A 100 23.16 26.96 14.89
C THR A 100 23.58 25.86 13.92
N LYS A 101 24.37 24.89 14.36
CA LYS A 101 24.70 23.69 13.56
C LYS A 101 23.46 22.86 13.22
N ARG A 102 22.52 22.73 14.16
CA ARG A 102 21.26 22.07 13.93
C ARG A 102 20.44 22.78 12.88
N MET A 103 20.33 24.12 12.97
CA MET A 103 19.61 24.92 12.00
C MET A 103 20.21 24.78 10.59
N LEU A 104 21.55 24.81 10.48
CA LEU A 104 22.23 24.57 9.22
C LEU A 104 21.87 23.22 8.63
N ALA A 105 21.92 22.17 9.44
CA ALA A 105 21.56 20.83 9.01
C ALA A 105 20.11 20.74 8.51
N ASP A 106 19.17 21.40 9.21
CA ASP A 106 17.76 21.45 8.82
C ASP A 106 17.55 22.22 7.52
N LEU A 107 18.24 23.35 7.32
CA LEU A 107 18.21 24.12 6.07
C LEU A 107 18.76 23.31 4.89
N LEU A 108 19.91 22.66 5.08
CA LEU A 108 20.51 21.79 4.06
C LEU A 108 19.60 20.59 3.71
N LEU A 109 18.91 20.04 4.71
CA LEU A 109 17.93 18.97 4.48
C LEU A 109 16.75 19.45 3.63
N ILE A 110 16.21 20.64 3.94
CA ILE A 110 15.09 21.25 3.21
C ILE A 110 15.51 21.60 1.76
N ASP A 111 16.75 22.04 1.59
CA ASP A 111 17.32 22.38 0.29
C ASP A 111 17.72 21.17 -0.56
N GLY A 112 17.59 19.95 -0.03
CA GLY A 112 17.96 18.72 -0.74
C GLY A 112 19.45 18.38 -0.68
N GLN A 113 20.27 19.16 0.05
CA GLN A 113 21.68 18.90 0.26
C GLN A 113 21.91 17.84 1.35
N TYR A 114 21.28 16.68 1.18
CA TYR A 114 21.21 15.62 2.20
C TYR A 114 22.58 15.12 2.68
N ALA A 115 23.57 15.06 1.79
CA ALA A 115 24.93 14.64 2.15
C ALA A 115 25.57 15.61 3.13
N SER A 116 25.46 16.90 2.86
CA SER A 116 25.99 17.97 3.72
C SER A 116 25.22 18.01 5.06
N ALA A 117 23.89 17.87 5.02
CA ALA A 117 23.07 17.79 6.23
C ALA A 117 23.52 16.68 7.18
N LEU A 118 23.81 15.49 6.65
CA LEU A 118 24.29 14.35 7.44
C LEU A 118 25.62 14.60 8.12
N GLN A 119 26.53 15.40 7.52
CA GLN A 119 27.80 15.75 8.15
C GLN A 119 27.60 16.52 9.46
N TYR A 120 26.53 17.31 9.55
CA TYR A 120 26.17 18.02 10.79
C TYR A 120 25.30 17.18 11.73
N TYR A 121 24.33 16.43 11.22
CA TYR A 121 23.43 15.67 12.08
C TYR A 121 24.12 14.58 12.90
N TYR A 122 25.06 13.82 12.34
CA TYR A 122 25.72 12.76 13.08
C TYR A 122 26.53 13.25 14.30
N PRO A 123 27.38 14.30 14.19
CA PRO A 123 28.02 14.90 15.36
C PRO A 123 27.02 15.44 16.39
N LEU A 124 25.93 16.08 15.90
CA LEU A 124 24.87 16.61 16.77
C LEU A 124 24.19 15.49 17.56
N ALA A 125 23.83 14.38 16.92
CA ALA A 125 23.19 13.24 17.57
C ALA A 125 24.08 12.65 18.70
N ARG A 126 25.42 12.60 18.47
CA ARG A 126 26.38 12.08 19.45
C ARG A 126 26.62 13.04 20.63
N ALA A 127 26.42 14.34 20.41
CA ALA A 127 26.63 15.37 21.40
C ALA A 127 25.42 15.62 22.31
N ILE A 128 24.25 15.03 22.04
CA ILE A 128 23.05 15.23 22.83
C ILE A 128 23.15 14.42 24.12
N PRO A 129 23.01 15.05 25.30
CA PRO A 129 22.92 14.33 26.55
C PRO A 129 21.66 13.43 26.58
N LYS A 130 21.77 12.27 27.24
CA LYS A 130 20.66 11.30 27.34
C LYS A 130 19.37 11.88 27.95
N GLU A 131 19.51 12.88 28.80
CA GLU A 131 18.40 13.59 29.45
C GLU A 131 17.56 14.45 28.47
N LYS A 132 18.08 14.69 27.26
CA LYS A 132 17.39 15.42 26.17
C LYS A 132 16.90 14.48 25.08
N ALA A 133 16.24 13.41 25.48
CA ALA A 133 15.75 12.36 24.57
C ALA A 133 14.93 12.89 23.39
N ASP A 134 14.05 13.88 23.62
CA ASP A 134 13.20 14.46 22.56
C ASP A 134 14.04 15.11 21.44
N GLN A 135 15.14 15.79 21.80
CA GLN A 135 16.03 16.40 20.82
C GLN A 135 16.78 15.33 20.03
N SER A 136 17.18 14.26 20.72
CA SER A 136 17.87 13.12 20.12
C SER A 136 16.96 12.35 19.15
N GLU A 137 15.73 12.11 19.55
CA GLU A 137 14.71 11.46 18.69
C GLU A 137 14.53 12.21 17.36
N ASP A 138 14.37 13.54 17.43
CA ASP A 138 14.15 14.33 16.23
C ASP A 138 15.40 14.36 15.33
N VAL A 139 16.63 14.44 15.87
CA VAL A 139 17.86 14.40 15.07
C VAL A 139 18.01 13.04 14.37
N TRP A 140 17.78 11.93 15.06
CA TRP A 140 17.85 10.61 14.44
C TRP A 140 16.80 10.41 13.36
N LEU A 141 15.59 10.95 13.56
CA LEU A 141 14.54 10.95 12.54
C LEU A 141 14.99 11.70 11.27
N ARG A 142 15.67 12.87 11.43
CA ARG A 142 16.24 13.63 10.30
C ARG A 142 17.36 12.86 9.58
N ILE A 143 18.22 12.17 10.32
CA ILE A 143 19.23 11.28 9.74
C ILE A 143 18.57 10.21 8.88
N MET A 144 17.56 9.52 9.42
CA MET A 144 16.82 8.52 8.65
C MET A 144 16.16 9.12 7.41
N GLN A 145 15.56 10.31 7.53
CA GLN A 145 14.94 11.02 6.40
C GLN A 145 15.96 11.38 5.32
N ALA A 146 17.14 11.92 5.72
CA ALA A 146 18.20 12.29 4.77
C ALA A 146 18.73 11.05 4.00
N HIS A 147 18.93 9.93 4.70
CA HIS A 147 19.31 8.67 4.04
C HIS A 147 18.22 8.13 3.13
N TYR A 148 16.95 8.25 3.54
CA TYR A 148 15.81 7.83 2.75
C TYR A 148 15.73 8.61 1.42
N GLN A 149 15.88 9.92 1.48
CA GLN A 149 15.87 10.78 0.29
C GLN A 149 17.06 10.51 -0.68
N ARG A 150 18.15 9.96 -0.14
CA ARG A 150 19.29 9.51 -0.93
C ARG A 150 19.18 8.05 -1.40
N GLU A 151 18.05 7.42 -1.20
CA GLU A 151 17.83 6.00 -1.51
C GLU A 151 18.84 5.06 -0.82
N GLN A 152 19.41 5.51 0.27
CA GLN A 152 20.37 4.73 1.07
C GLN A 152 19.65 3.84 2.09
N TRP A 153 18.81 2.95 1.59
CA TRP A 153 17.90 2.12 2.37
C TRP A 153 18.57 1.36 3.52
N SER A 154 19.76 0.80 3.26
CA SER A 154 20.53 0.11 4.29
C SER A 154 20.96 1.06 5.42
N GLN A 155 21.23 2.33 5.13
CA GLN A 155 21.61 3.31 6.16
C GLN A 155 20.39 3.74 6.99
N VAL A 156 19.20 3.84 6.38
CA VAL A 156 17.96 4.05 7.13
C VAL A 156 17.78 2.95 8.19
N LEU A 157 17.97 1.69 7.78
CA LEU A 157 17.83 0.55 8.70
C LEU A 157 18.93 0.49 9.76
N LYS A 158 20.13 0.98 9.46
CA LYS A 158 21.24 1.08 10.45
C LYS A 158 21.00 2.20 11.45
N ALA A 159 20.39 3.32 11.05
CA ALA A 159 20.08 4.44 11.95
C ALA A 159 18.86 4.17 12.84
N TYR A 160 18.00 3.23 12.47
CA TYR A 160 16.77 2.96 13.22
C TYR A 160 17.02 2.43 14.66
N PRO A 161 17.98 1.52 14.94
CA PRO A 161 18.32 1.15 16.32
C PRO A 161 18.72 2.34 17.19
N ASP A 162 19.59 3.22 16.68
CA ASP A 162 20.00 4.41 17.42
C ASP A 162 18.82 5.35 17.72
N TYR A 163 17.88 5.47 16.77
CA TYR A 163 16.59 6.13 17.00
C TYR A 163 15.80 5.44 18.12
N GLN A 164 15.71 4.10 18.11
CA GLN A 164 14.96 3.35 19.10
C GLN A 164 15.54 3.50 20.51
N ASP A 165 16.86 3.58 20.64
CA ASP A 165 17.56 3.69 21.93
C ASP A 165 17.28 5.02 22.64
N VAL A 166 16.88 6.04 21.89
CA VAL A 166 16.57 7.37 22.45
C VAL A 166 15.08 7.64 22.62
N VAL A 167 14.23 6.82 22.01
CA VAL A 167 12.76 6.96 22.13
C VAL A 167 12.29 6.46 23.49
N THR A 168 11.66 7.32 24.26
CA THR A 168 11.20 7.01 25.62
C THR A 168 9.88 6.22 25.67
N SER A 169 9.12 6.17 24.57
CA SER A 169 7.82 5.49 24.54
C SER A 169 7.76 4.45 23.44
N THR A 170 7.24 4.84 22.29
CA THR A 170 7.09 3.97 21.13
C THR A 170 7.42 4.76 19.87
N ALA A 171 8.09 4.12 18.92
CA ALA A 171 8.50 4.73 17.65
C ALA A 171 7.35 5.50 16.96
N SER A 172 7.66 6.67 16.42
CA SER A 172 6.69 7.51 15.69
C SER A 172 6.25 6.83 14.38
N VAL A 173 5.05 7.20 13.89
CA VAL A 173 4.57 6.73 12.58
C VAL A 173 5.56 7.10 11.48
N SER A 174 6.17 8.30 11.55
CA SER A 174 7.17 8.74 10.57
C SER A 174 8.40 7.83 10.55
N ALA A 175 8.96 7.50 11.70
CA ALA A 175 10.12 6.61 11.79
C ALA A 175 9.80 5.19 11.31
N LEU A 176 8.64 4.65 11.70
CA LEU A 176 8.19 3.34 11.23
C LEU A 176 7.94 3.33 9.72
N SER A 177 7.42 4.42 9.15
CA SER A 177 7.18 4.55 7.70
C SER A 177 8.50 4.59 6.91
N LEU A 178 9.50 5.33 7.39
CA LEU A 178 10.83 5.35 6.78
C LEU A 178 11.47 3.95 6.84
N LYS A 179 11.40 3.30 8.00
CA LYS A 179 11.89 1.91 8.16
C LYS A 179 11.19 0.96 7.22
N LEU A 180 9.84 1.01 7.17
CA LEU A 180 9.06 0.16 6.29
C LEU A 180 9.43 0.39 4.82
N GLY A 181 9.50 1.65 4.38
CA GLY A 181 9.90 1.97 3.02
C GLY A 181 11.26 1.38 2.66
N ALA A 182 12.25 1.54 3.54
CA ALA A 182 13.58 0.95 3.34
C ALA A 182 13.54 -0.60 3.30
N GLN A 183 12.75 -1.24 4.16
CA GLN A 183 12.58 -2.70 4.16
C GLN A 183 11.92 -3.19 2.87
N LEU A 184 10.92 -2.48 2.36
CA LEU A 184 10.24 -2.85 1.11
C LEU A 184 11.17 -2.70 -0.09
N GLN A 185 11.97 -1.63 -0.15
CA GLN A 185 12.95 -1.40 -1.22
C GLN A 185 14.08 -2.46 -1.23
N LEU A 186 14.44 -2.96 -0.06
CA LEU A 186 15.43 -4.03 0.10
C LEU A 186 14.80 -5.44 0.08
N GLU A 187 13.52 -5.56 -0.25
CA GLU A 187 12.77 -6.82 -0.27
C GLU A 187 12.83 -7.62 1.05
N GLN A 188 13.03 -6.93 2.17
CA GLN A 188 13.07 -7.53 3.50
C GLN A 188 11.66 -7.82 4.04
N TRP A 189 10.89 -8.65 3.31
CA TRP A 189 9.49 -8.93 3.57
C TRP A 189 9.22 -9.44 4.98
N ARG A 190 10.10 -10.33 5.51
CA ARG A 190 9.98 -10.82 6.89
C ARG A 190 10.17 -9.71 7.92
N GLY A 191 11.12 -8.81 7.69
CA GLY A 191 11.36 -7.64 8.54
C GLY A 191 10.25 -6.60 8.48
N ALA A 192 9.57 -6.45 7.32
CA ALA A 192 8.47 -5.52 7.13
C ALA A 192 7.21 -5.91 7.94
N THR A 193 6.97 -7.21 8.17
CA THR A 193 5.79 -7.69 8.91
C THR A 193 5.62 -7.06 10.30
N PRO A 194 6.60 -7.09 11.21
CA PRO A 194 6.45 -6.45 12.53
C PRO A 194 6.33 -4.92 12.43
N THR A 195 6.99 -4.28 11.46
CA THR A 195 6.86 -2.83 11.24
C THR A 195 5.44 -2.45 10.81
N LEU A 196 4.84 -3.21 9.88
CA LEU A 196 3.45 -3.01 9.46
C LEU A 196 2.47 -3.23 10.62
N LYS A 197 2.67 -4.27 11.44
CA LYS A 197 1.84 -4.49 12.63
C LYS A 197 1.94 -3.33 13.64
N ALA A 198 3.14 -2.75 13.80
CA ALA A 198 3.33 -1.59 14.65
C ALA A 198 2.61 -0.35 14.10
N LEU A 199 2.63 -0.13 12.78
CA LEU A 199 1.90 0.94 12.11
C LEU A 199 0.38 0.77 12.25
N ILE A 200 -0.15 -0.43 12.05
CA ILE A 200 -1.57 -0.74 12.25
C ILE A 200 -1.99 -0.48 13.71
N LYS A 201 -1.14 -0.82 14.67
CA LYS A 201 -1.44 -0.52 16.09
C LYS A 201 -1.54 0.98 16.37
N ARG A 202 -0.79 1.80 15.64
CA ARG A 202 -0.80 3.27 15.77
C ARG A 202 -1.96 3.92 15.02
N GLU A 203 -2.27 3.41 13.86
CA GLU A 203 -3.29 3.93 12.95
C GLU A 203 -4.17 2.77 12.45
N PRO A 204 -5.06 2.23 13.30
CA PRO A 204 -5.86 1.06 12.96
C PRO A 204 -6.84 1.29 11.80
N ASP A 205 -7.24 2.55 11.60
CA ASP A 205 -8.17 2.95 10.54
C ASP A 205 -7.47 3.24 9.19
N ASN A 206 -6.15 3.22 9.16
CA ASN A 206 -5.39 3.46 7.94
C ASN A 206 -5.37 2.21 7.06
N LYS A 207 -6.28 2.18 6.08
CA LYS A 207 -6.42 1.05 5.13
C LYS A 207 -5.12 0.67 4.41
N GLN A 208 -4.21 1.63 4.21
CA GLN A 208 -2.96 1.39 3.50
C GLN A 208 -2.05 0.39 4.24
N TRP A 209 -1.99 0.46 5.56
CA TRP A 209 -1.18 -0.47 6.35
C TRP A 209 -1.71 -1.90 6.28
N TRP A 210 -3.04 -2.07 6.33
CA TRP A 210 -3.67 -3.38 6.18
C TRP A 210 -3.41 -3.99 4.80
N ARG A 211 -3.54 -3.18 3.73
CA ARG A 211 -3.23 -3.61 2.36
C ARG A 211 -1.80 -4.05 2.21
N GLN A 212 -0.86 -3.25 2.73
CA GLN A 212 0.56 -3.58 2.66
C GLN A 212 0.88 -4.84 3.47
N LEU A 213 0.27 -5.05 4.64
CA LEU A 213 0.47 -6.25 5.45
C LEU A 213 -0.07 -7.49 4.73
N ALA A 214 -1.27 -7.43 4.17
CA ALA A 214 -1.83 -8.54 3.40
C ALA A 214 -0.97 -8.85 2.17
N GLY A 215 -0.57 -7.84 1.39
CA GLY A 215 0.33 -8.00 0.25
C GLY A 215 1.70 -8.55 0.64
N ASN A 216 2.22 -8.14 1.79
CA ASN A 216 3.48 -8.66 2.33
C ASN A 216 3.38 -10.16 2.65
N TYR A 217 2.27 -10.61 3.24
CA TYR A 217 2.03 -12.03 3.50
C TYR A 217 1.88 -12.84 2.21
N VAL A 218 1.25 -12.27 1.18
CA VAL A 218 1.19 -12.91 -0.16
C VAL A 218 2.62 -13.13 -0.72
N ARG A 219 3.50 -12.12 -0.63
CA ARG A 219 4.90 -12.26 -1.06
C ARG A 219 5.67 -13.30 -0.26
N LEU A 220 5.38 -13.43 1.01
CA LEU A 220 5.96 -14.43 1.91
C LEU A 220 5.37 -15.84 1.70
N GLN A 221 4.44 -16.01 0.76
CA GLN A 221 3.71 -17.26 0.54
C GLN A 221 2.98 -17.75 1.81
N GLN A 222 2.40 -16.81 2.55
CA GLN A 222 1.62 -17.04 3.77
C GLN A 222 0.14 -16.68 3.51
N PRO A 223 -0.60 -17.48 2.73
CA PRO A 223 -1.96 -17.15 2.30
C PRO A 223 -2.96 -17.06 3.45
N LYS A 224 -2.80 -17.87 4.50
CA LYS A 224 -3.69 -17.87 5.66
C LYS A 224 -3.58 -16.56 6.46
N GLU A 225 -2.37 -16.07 6.63
CA GLU A 225 -2.08 -14.79 7.27
C GLU A 225 -2.59 -13.62 6.43
N ALA A 226 -2.46 -13.71 5.09
CA ALA A 226 -3.01 -12.71 4.18
C ALA A 226 -4.54 -12.65 4.29
N ILE A 227 -5.23 -13.80 4.22
CA ILE A 227 -6.68 -13.90 4.40
C ILE A 227 -7.08 -13.31 5.77
N SER A 228 -6.43 -13.75 6.84
CA SER A 228 -6.71 -13.27 8.21
C SER A 228 -6.55 -11.75 8.31
N THR A 229 -5.55 -11.18 7.63
CA THR A 229 -5.31 -9.72 7.61
C THR A 229 -6.48 -8.98 6.94
N TYR A 230 -6.97 -9.44 5.79
CA TYR A 230 -8.13 -8.86 5.13
C TYR A 230 -9.41 -8.97 5.98
N LEU A 231 -9.63 -10.11 6.64
CA LEU A 231 -10.78 -10.29 7.53
C LEU A 231 -10.72 -9.39 8.76
N LEU A 232 -9.53 -9.19 9.34
CA LEU A 232 -9.33 -8.27 10.45
C LEU A 232 -9.54 -6.82 10.02
N ALA A 233 -9.06 -6.42 8.85
CA ALA A 233 -9.31 -5.10 8.28
C ALA A 233 -10.82 -4.82 8.15
N GLN A 234 -11.60 -5.79 7.66
CA GLN A 234 -13.05 -5.65 7.59
C GLN A 234 -13.71 -5.50 8.97
N ARG A 235 -13.22 -6.23 9.97
CA ARG A 235 -13.72 -6.10 11.36
C ARG A 235 -13.43 -4.73 11.96
N GLN A 236 -12.35 -4.06 11.51
CA GLN A 236 -12.05 -2.68 11.84
C GLN A 236 -12.86 -1.65 11.03
N GLY A 237 -13.83 -2.11 10.23
CA GLY A 237 -14.66 -1.22 9.42
C GLY A 237 -14.05 -0.83 8.07
N ILE A 238 -12.92 -1.38 7.70
CA ILE A 238 -12.27 -1.07 6.40
C ILE A 238 -12.97 -1.84 5.29
N THR A 239 -13.53 -1.10 4.34
CA THR A 239 -14.13 -1.69 3.14
C THR A 239 -13.03 -2.16 2.19
N LEU A 240 -13.12 -3.43 1.75
CA LEU A 240 -12.23 -3.99 0.74
C LEU A 240 -12.71 -3.60 -0.66
N GLU A 241 -11.77 -3.14 -1.48
CA GLU A 241 -12.01 -2.87 -2.89
C GLU A 241 -12.30 -4.16 -3.68
N PRO A 242 -12.99 -4.10 -4.82
CA PRO A 242 -13.28 -5.29 -5.62
C PRO A 242 -12.04 -6.14 -5.97
N SER A 243 -10.92 -5.50 -6.27
CA SER A 243 -9.63 -6.18 -6.52
C SER A 243 -9.13 -6.97 -5.30
N GLU A 244 -9.30 -6.43 -4.10
CA GLU A 244 -8.93 -7.09 -2.85
C GLU A 244 -9.86 -8.28 -2.55
N GLN A 245 -11.16 -8.11 -2.82
CA GLN A 245 -12.15 -9.20 -2.69
C GLN A 245 -11.82 -10.35 -3.65
N ARG A 246 -11.41 -10.07 -4.89
CA ARG A 246 -10.92 -11.08 -5.85
C ARG A 246 -9.64 -11.77 -5.33
N THR A 247 -8.72 -10.99 -4.74
CA THR A 247 -7.51 -11.56 -4.13
C THR A 247 -7.85 -12.52 -3.01
N VAL A 248 -8.76 -12.16 -2.12
CA VAL A 248 -9.22 -13.05 -1.04
C VAL A 248 -9.89 -14.31 -1.60
N ALA A 249 -10.73 -14.17 -2.63
CA ALA A 249 -11.34 -15.32 -3.31
C ALA A 249 -10.26 -16.25 -3.89
N GLN A 250 -9.27 -15.71 -4.57
CA GLN A 250 -8.17 -16.50 -5.15
C GLN A 250 -7.36 -17.21 -4.06
N LEU A 251 -7.06 -16.52 -2.95
CA LEU A 251 -6.35 -17.12 -1.81
C LEU A 251 -7.14 -18.30 -1.23
N TYR A 252 -8.46 -18.16 -1.03
CA TYR A 252 -9.29 -19.27 -0.58
C TYR A 252 -9.36 -20.43 -1.57
N ALA A 253 -9.43 -20.12 -2.87
CA ALA A 253 -9.40 -21.16 -3.91
C ALA A 253 -8.08 -21.96 -3.88
N ASN A 254 -6.96 -21.27 -3.76
CA ASN A 254 -5.63 -21.88 -3.68
C ASN A 254 -5.45 -22.73 -2.40
N GLU A 255 -6.08 -22.32 -1.30
CA GLU A 255 -6.10 -23.08 -0.05
C GLU A 255 -7.10 -24.28 -0.06
N GLY A 256 -7.75 -24.53 -1.20
CA GLY A 256 -8.71 -25.64 -1.32
C GLY A 256 -10.03 -25.40 -0.60
N VAL A 257 -10.43 -24.16 -0.43
CA VAL A 257 -11.70 -23.75 0.20
C VAL A 257 -12.62 -23.07 -0.82
N PRO A 258 -13.07 -23.78 -1.86
CA PRO A 258 -13.78 -23.21 -3.00
C PRO A 258 -15.12 -22.55 -2.61
N GLU A 259 -15.81 -23.06 -1.60
CA GLU A 259 -17.05 -22.44 -1.09
C GLU A 259 -16.81 -20.98 -0.66
N ARG A 260 -15.78 -20.75 0.16
CA ARG A 260 -15.42 -19.39 0.61
C ARG A 260 -14.99 -18.50 -0.55
N ALA A 261 -14.22 -19.06 -1.48
CA ALA A 261 -13.81 -18.35 -2.69
C ALA A 261 -15.03 -17.87 -3.50
N ALA A 262 -15.99 -18.77 -3.74
CA ALA A 262 -17.22 -18.43 -4.46
C ALA A 262 -18.08 -17.38 -3.72
N GLN A 263 -18.17 -17.48 -2.39
CA GLN A 263 -18.85 -16.48 -1.57
C GLN A 263 -18.23 -15.09 -1.69
N TRP A 264 -16.90 -14.99 -1.79
CA TRP A 264 -16.22 -13.70 -1.98
C TRP A 264 -16.51 -13.12 -3.36
N LEU A 265 -16.48 -13.91 -4.43
CA LEU A 265 -16.84 -13.44 -5.77
C LEU A 265 -18.33 -13.00 -5.83
N LYS A 266 -19.21 -13.66 -5.10
CA LYS A 266 -20.63 -13.28 -5.03
C LYS A 266 -20.87 -11.92 -4.39
N ARG A 267 -19.97 -11.44 -3.52
CA ARG A 267 -20.06 -10.13 -2.84
C ARG A 267 -19.63 -8.98 -3.71
N LEU A 268 -19.00 -9.23 -4.85
CA LEU A 268 -18.59 -8.18 -5.77
C LEU A 268 -19.80 -7.37 -6.23
N PRO A 269 -19.63 -6.04 -6.44
CA PRO A 269 -20.67 -5.19 -7.03
C PRO A 269 -21.15 -5.75 -8.37
N ALA A 270 -22.41 -5.46 -8.74
CA ALA A 270 -23.00 -5.95 -9.99
C ALA A 270 -22.20 -5.51 -11.24
N SER A 271 -21.57 -4.36 -11.20
CA SER A 271 -20.66 -3.87 -12.25
C SER A 271 -19.41 -4.71 -12.44
N GLU A 272 -18.99 -5.45 -11.40
CA GLU A 272 -17.81 -6.29 -11.38
C GLU A 272 -18.12 -7.77 -11.61
N GLN A 273 -19.40 -8.12 -11.73
CA GLN A 273 -19.89 -9.47 -12.02
C GLN A 273 -20.07 -9.66 -13.53
N ASP A 274 -18.98 -9.65 -14.28
CA ASP A 274 -18.98 -10.02 -15.70
C ASP A 274 -19.20 -11.52 -15.91
N ALA A 275 -19.34 -11.93 -17.17
CA ALA A 275 -19.59 -13.34 -17.51
C ALA A 275 -18.47 -14.27 -17.02
N GLN A 276 -17.22 -13.83 -17.10
CA GLN A 276 -16.06 -14.59 -16.65
C GLN A 276 -16.03 -14.76 -15.13
N THR A 277 -16.30 -13.70 -14.37
CA THR A 277 -16.40 -13.73 -12.90
C THR A 277 -17.52 -14.69 -12.44
N LEU A 278 -18.68 -14.63 -13.10
CA LEU A 278 -19.81 -15.52 -12.81
C LEU A 278 -19.49 -16.97 -13.15
N ALA A 279 -18.79 -17.24 -14.24
CA ALA A 279 -18.31 -18.56 -14.62
C ALA A 279 -17.30 -19.11 -13.62
N GLN A 280 -16.37 -18.28 -13.17
CA GLN A 280 -15.41 -18.64 -12.12
C GLN A 280 -16.15 -18.98 -10.80
N GLN A 281 -17.11 -18.15 -10.42
CA GLN A 281 -17.94 -18.40 -9.24
C GLN A 281 -18.70 -19.73 -9.35
N ALA A 282 -19.29 -20.00 -10.53
CA ALA A 282 -20.01 -21.25 -10.78
C ALA A 282 -19.10 -22.47 -10.67
N SER A 283 -17.90 -22.41 -11.24
CA SER A 283 -16.89 -23.47 -11.14
C SER A 283 -16.46 -23.74 -9.69
N LEU A 284 -16.29 -22.67 -8.90
CA LEU A 284 -15.94 -22.79 -7.48
C LEU A 284 -17.09 -23.43 -6.66
N TRP A 285 -18.35 -23.06 -6.92
CA TRP A 285 -19.50 -23.70 -6.31
C TRP A 285 -19.59 -25.18 -6.71
N GLN A 286 -19.28 -25.50 -7.96
CA GLN A 286 -19.22 -26.87 -8.46
C GLN A 286 -18.15 -27.69 -7.73
N GLN A 287 -16.95 -27.13 -7.54
CA GLN A 287 -15.88 -27.77 -6.75
C GLN A 287 -16.28 -27.98 -5.29
N ALA A 288 -17.04 -27.04 -4.72
CA ALA A 288 -17.61 -27.14 -3.39
C ALA A 288 -18.79 -28.13 -3.29
N ARG A 289 -19.25 -28.71 -4.42
CA ARG A 289 -20.47 -29.57 -4.54
C ARG A 289 -21.76 -28.82 -4.17
N GLU A 290 -21.75 -27.50 -4.25
CA GLU A 290 -22.90 -26.65 -4.01
C GLU A 290 -23.68 -26.44 -5.33
N TRP A 291 -24.35 -27.52 -5.76
CA TRP A 291 -24.96 -27.64 -7.09
C TRP A 291 -26.00 -26.57 -7.40
N PRO A 292 -26.95 -26.24 -6.49
CA PRO A 292 -27.92 -25.19 -6.75
C PRO A 292 -27.27 -23.81 -7.00
N GLN A 293 -26.23 -23.50 -6.19
CA GLN A 293 -25.48 -22.26 -6.32
C GLN A 293 -24.68 -22.24 -7.63
N ALA A 294 -24.07 -23.37 -8.01
CA ALA A 294 -23.35 -23.51 -9.27
C ALA A 294 -24.28 -23.28 -10.48
N ILE A 295 -25.43 -23.94 -10.52
CA ILE A 295 -26.44 -23.76 -11.58
C ILE A 295 -26.91 -22.30 -11.61
N GLY A 296 -27.16 -21.70 -10.44
CA GLY A 296 -27.57 -20.29 -10.33
C GLY A 296 -26.54 -19.33 -10.94
N ALA A 297 -25.26 -19.55 -10.65
CA ALA A 297 -24.17 -18.73 -11.19
C ALA A 297 -23.99 -18.97 -12.70
N TRP A 298 -24.03 -20.22 -13.17
CA TRP A 298 -24.04 -20.51 -14.63
C TRP A 298 -25.19 -19.84 -15.36
N LYS A 299 -26.41 -19.87 -14.79
CA LYS A 299 -27.58 -19.18 -15.35
C LYS A 299 -27.37 -17.65 -15.45
N GLN A 300 -26.59 -17.06 -14.55
CA GLN A 300 -26.25 -15.64 -14.67
C GLN A 300 -25.13 -15.41 -15.72
N ALA A 301 -24.15 -16.30 -15.80
CA ALA A 301 -23.06 -16.21 -16.78
C ALA A 301 -23.60 -16.25 -18.23
N VAL A 302 -24.52 -17.19 -18.55
CA VAL A 302 -25.10 -17.32 -19.90
C VAL A 302 -25.94 -16.11 -20.31
N LYS A 303 -26.54 -15.37 -19.37
CA LYS A 303 -27.25 -14.13 -19.67
C LYS A 303 -26.32 -13.03 -20.17
N LYS A 304 -25.05 -13.09 -19.81
CA LYS A 304 -24.03 -12.11 -20.22
C LYS A 304 -23.18 -12.59 -21.40
N ASP A 305 -22.99 -13.91 -21.52
CA ASP A 305 -22.25 -14.49 -22.64
C ASP A 305 -22.75 -15.92 -22.92
N SER A 306 -23.24 -16.16 -24.13
CA SER A 306 -23.80 -17.43 -24.59
C SER A 306 -22.80 -18.58 -24.58
N GLN A 307 -21.49 -18.29 -24.62
CA GLN A 307 -20.46 -19.34 -24.62
C GLN A 307 -20.54 -20.31 -23.44
N TYR A 308 -21.19 -19.93 -22.33
CA TYR A 308 -21.30 -20.74 -21.13
C TYR A 308 -22.52 -21.69 -21.10
N HIS A 309 -23.33 -21.73 -22.16
CA HIS A 309 -24.48 -22.65 -22.24
C HIS A 309 -24.08 -24.13 -22.17
N TRP A 310 -22.93 -24.48 -22.72
CA TRP A 310 -22.41 -25.84 -22.63
C TRP A 310 -22.17 -26.28 -21.19
N GLN A 311 -21.46 -25.45 -20.39
CA GLN A 311 -21.17 -25.73 -18.99
C GLN A 311 -22.45 -25.82 -18.14
N LEU A 312 -23.41 -24.93 -18.39
CA LEU A 312 -24.72 -24.97 -17.76
C LEU A 312 -25.46 -26.26 -18.09
N ALA A 313 -25.48 -26.66 -19.35
CA ALA A 313 -26.16 -27.88 -19.80
C ALA A 313 -25.56 -29.14 -19.14
N LEU A 314 -24.23 -29.26 -19.09
CA LEU A 314 -23.57 -30.39 -18.43
C LEU A 314 -23.93 -30.46 -16.96
N MET A 315 -23.96 -29.31 -16.26
CA MET A 315 -24.34 -29.26 -14.84
C MET A 315 -25.80 -29.67 -14.66
N GLN A 316 -26.70 -29.23 -15.53
CA GLN A 316 -28.12 -29.59 -15.50
C GLN A 316 -28.31 -31.09 -15.77
N ILE A 317 -27.57 -31.70 -16.69
CA ILE A 317 -27.59 -33.16 -16.93
C ILE A 317 -27.13 -33.89 -15.68
N GLN A 318 -26.05 -33.44 -15.06
CA GLN A 318 -25.53 -34.07 -13.85
C GLN A 318 -26.54 -34.04 -12.70
N GLN A 319 -27.32 -32.98 -12.60
CA GLN A 319 -28.32 -32.82 -11.54
C GLN A 319 -29.71 -33.38 -11.91
N GLY A 320 -29.86 -33.98 -13.10
CA GLY A 320 -31.13 -34.57 -13.54
C GLY A 320 -32.13 -33.56 -14.11
N GLU A 321 -31.72 -32.32 -14.30
CA GLU A 321 -32.55 -31.25 -14.89
C GLU A 321 -32.55 -31.37 -16.44
N TYR A 322 -32.91 -32.56 -16.96
CA TYR A 322 -32.72 -32.90 -18.37
C TYR A 322 -33.48 -32.02 -19.35
N GLN A 323 -34.68 -31.56 -18.99
CA GLN A 323 -35.47 -30.68 -19.84
C GLN A 323 -34.82 -29.32 -19.98
N GLN A 324 -34.33 -28.76 -18.87
CA GLN A 324 -33.56 -27.47 -18.89
C GLN A 324 -32.25 -27.64 -19.63
N ALA A 325 -31.59 -28.81 -19.47
CA ALA A 325 -30.33 -29.10 -20.19
C ALA A 325 -30.55 -29.09 -21.72
N LEU A 326 -31.65 -29.63 -22.23
CA LEU A 326 -31.96 -29.58 -23.65
C LEU A 326 -32.10 -28.14 -24.14
N THR A 327 -32.79 -27.29 -23.40
CA THR A 327 -32.91 -25.86 -23.73
C THR A 327 -31.54 -25.18 -23.74
N SER A 328 -30.66 -25.48 -22.76
CA SER A 328 -29.30 -24.93 -22.75
C SER A 328 -28.46 -25.44 -23.93
N LEU A 329 -28.62 -26.72 -24.32
CA LEU A 329 -27.92 -27.31 -25.45
C LEU A 329 -28.38 -26.78 -26.83
N GLU A 330 -29.56 -26.16 -26.91
CA GLU A 330 -30.00 -25.45 -28.13
C GLU A 330 -29.19 -24.20 -28.43
N HIS A 331 -28.61 -23.59 -27.37
CA HIS A 331 -27.82 -22.36 -27.43
C HIS A 331 -26.32 -22.62 -27.21
N ALA A 332 -25.87 -23.85 -27.13
CA ALA A 332 -24.49 -24.24 -26.85
C ALA A 332 -23.66 -24.32 -28.16
N ASP A 333 -23.73 -23.28 -28.98
CA ASP A 333 -22.98 -23.16 -30.24
C ASP A 333 -21.48 -22.89 -30.06
N LYS A 334 -21.08 -22.60 -28.85
CA LYS A 334 -19.69 -22.32 -28.46
C LYS A 334 -19.30 -23.19 -27.26
N GLY A 335 -18.01 -23.52 -27.16
CA GLY A 335 -17.45 -24.21 -26.00
C GLY A 335 -17.51 -25.75 -26.04
N ALA A 336 -18.12 -26.33 -27.09
CA ALA A 336 -18.11 -27.78 -27.35
C ALA A 336 -18.20 -28.07 -28.85
N SER A 337 -17.84 -29.28 -29.25
CA SER A 337 -18.07 -29.74 -30.63
C SER A 337 -19.55 -30.07 -30.88
N ASP A 338 -20.03 -29.92 -32.11
CA ASP A 338 -21.41 -30.30 -32.48
C ASP A 338 -21.72 -31.75 -32.12
N LYS A 339 -20.71 -32.65 -32.22
CA LYS A 339 -20.83 -34.02 -31.80
C LYS A 339 -21.06 -34.16 -30.30
N ASP A 340 -20.31 -33.44 -29.45
CA ASP A 340 -20.45 -33.50 -28.01
C ASP A 340 -21.83 -32.96 -27.59
N ILE A 341 -22.29 -31.89 -28.24
CA ILE A 341 -23.63 -31.34 -28.05
C ILE A 341 -24.70 -32.38 -28.40
N ALA A 342 -24.56 -33.04 -29.55
CA ALA A 342 -25.48 -34.08 -29.98
C ALA A 342 -25.51 -35.27 -28.99
N LEU A 343 -24.36 -35.73 -28.50
CA LEU A 343 -24.25 -36.80 -27.49
C LEU A 343 -24.84 -36.39 -26.14
N ALA A 344 -24.67 -35.15 -25.71
CA ALA A 344 -25.32 -34.62 -24.51
C ALA A 344 -26.85 -34.60 -24.67
N LYS A 345 -27.35 -34.22 -25.83
CA LYS A 345 -28.80 -34.34 -26.18
C LYS A 345 -29.28 -35.78 -26.17
N VAL A 346 -28.48 -36.74 -26.69
CA VAL A 346 -28.81 -38.18 -26.58
C VAL A 346 -29.02 -38.57 -25.12
N GLN A 347 -28.10 -38.22 -24.24
CA GLN A 347 -28.18 -38.55 -22.81
C GLN A 347 -29.43 -37.93 -22.18
N ALA A 348 -29.71 -36.67 -22.41
CA ALA A 348 -30.86 -35.98 -21.84
C ALA A 348 -32.16 -36.56 -22.32
N HIS A 349 -32.34 -36.79 -23.63
CA HIS A 349 -33.54 -37.44 -24.18
C HIS A 349 -33.71 -38.86 -23.69
N TYR A 350 -32.63 -39.65 -23.59
CA TYR A 350 -32.69 -41.00 -23.03
C TYR A 350 -33.22 -41.01 -21.60
N LYS A 351 -32.71 -40.13 -20.75
CA LYS A 351 -33.17 -40.00 -19.35
C LYS A 351 -34.61 -39.55 -19.23
N LEU A 352 -35.10 -38.75 -20.17
CA LEU A 352 -36.51 -38.35 -20.30
C LEU A 352 -37.39 -39.44 -20.95
N LYS A 353 -36.83 -40.64 -21.25
CA LYS A 353 -37.49 -41.72 -21.99
C LYS A 353 -38.00 -41.33 -23.38
N GLN A 354 -37.46 -40.29 -23.96
CA GLN A 354 -37.74 -39.79 -25.31
C GLN A 354 -36.85 -40.52 -26.33
N TYR A 355 -37.03 -41.83 -26.51
CA TYR A 355 -36.06 -42.65 -27.26
C TYR A 355 -35.95 -42.32 -28.75
N GLU A 356 -37.04 -41.87 -29.37
CA GLU A 356 -37.01 -41.44 -30.79
C GLU A 356 -36.11 -40.19 -30.97
N GLN A 357 -36.25 -39.22 -30.12
CA GLN A 357 -35.42 -38.01 -30.10
C GLN A 357 -33.96 -38.36 -29.80
N ALA A 358 -33.70 -39.23 -28.84
CA ALA A 358 -32.37 -39.74 -28.54
C ALA A 358 -31.73 -40.39 -29.77
N LEU A 359 -32.48 -41.27 -30.46
CA LEU A 359 -32.00 -41.95 -31.65
C LEU A 359 -31.72 -40.97 -32.80
N LYS A 360 -32.54 -39.91 -32.96
CA LYS A 360 -32.32 -38.85 -33.95
C LYS A 360 -30.99 -38.13 -33.68
N GLN A 361 -30.73 -37.75 -32.43
CA GLN A 361 -29.48 -37.07 -32.03
C GLN A 361 -28.26 -38.00 -32.19
N ALA A 362 -28.38 -39.28 -31.85
CA ALA A 362 -27.31 -40.28 -32.05
C ALA A 362 -26.93 -40.43 -33.54
N ARG A 363 -27.94 -40.42 -34.44
CA ARG A 363 -27.69 -40.45 -35.90
C ARG A 363 -26.96 -39.16 -36.37
N LEU A 364 -27.36 -38.00 -35.82
CA LEU A 364 -26.71 -36.76 -36.12
C LEU A 364 -25.23 -36.79 -35.65
N ALA A 365 -24.96 -37.24 -34.43
CA ALA A 365 -23.60 -37.40 -33.94
C ALA A 365 -22.75 -38.32 -34.83
N LYS A 366 -23.33 -39.41 -35.38
CA LYS A 366 -22.65 -40.30 -36.35
C LYS A 366 -22.33 -39.59 -37.65
N GLN A 367 -23.22 -38.75 -38.16
CA GLN A 367 -22.99 -37.98 -39.41
C GLN A 367 -21.86 -36.95 -39.22
N ILE A 368 -21.74 -36.35 -38.02
CA ILE A 368 -20.69 -35.37 -37.71
C ILE A 368 -19.33 -36.04 -37.58
N ALA A 369 -19.21 -37.03 -36.68
CA ALA A 369 -17.97 -37.77 -36.45
C ALA A 369 -18.27 -39.14 -35.82
N PRO A 370 -18.26 -40.22 -36.60
CA PRO A 370 -18.49 -41.57 -36.12
C PRO A 370 -17.34 -42.03 -35.21
N ASP A 371 -17.74 -42.65 -34.08
CA ASP A 371 -16.82 -43.33 -33.16
C ASP A 371 -17.55 -44.42 -32.35
N ASP A 372 -16.80 -45.18 -31.55
CA ASP A 372 -17.33 -46.31 -30.78
C ASP A 372 -18.42 -45.90 -29.76
N ALA A 373 -18.30 -44.67 -29.21
CA ALA A 373 -19.32 -44.18 -28.27
C ALA A 373 -20.66 -43.90 -28.95
N VAL A 374 -20.61 -43.31 -30.18
CA VAL A 374 -21.79 -43.04 -30.99
C VAL A 374 -22.44 -44.36 -31.45
N GLU A 375 -21.63 -45.31 -31.93
CA GLU A 375 -22.15 -46.64 -32.38
C GLU A 375 -22.75 -47.41 -31.20
N SER A 376 -22.17 -47.37 -30.04
CA SER A 376 -22.70 -47.95 -28.83
C SER A 376 -24.07 -47.36 -28.47
N TRP A 377 -24.23 -46.06 -28.51
CA TRP A 377 -25.51 -45.40 -28.30
C TRP A 377 -26.57 -45.80 -29.32
N LEU A 378 -26.19 -45.84 -30.60
CA LEU A 378 -27.11 -46.25 -31.69
C LEU A 378 -27.61 -47.68 -31.49
N THR A 379 -26.71 -48.61 -31.19
CA THR A 379 -27.05 -50.02 -30.95
C THR A 379 -27.95 -50.19 -29.77
N PHE A 380 -27.62 -49.51 -28.66
CA PHE A 380 -28.43 -49.56 -27.41
C PHE A 380 -29.83 -48.99 -27.61
N LEU A 381 -29.95 -47.81 -28.23
CA LEU A 381 -31.23 -47.15 -28.46
C LEU A 381 -32.15 -47.92 -29.41
N LYS A 382 -31.61 -48.51 -30.48
CA LYS A 382 -32.37 -49.38 -31.37
C LYS A 382 -32.97 -50.60 -30.64
N LYS A 383 -32.18 -51.27 -29.81
CA LYS A 383 -32.66 -52.39 -28.97
C LYS A 383 -33.74 -51.95 -28.01
N ARG A 384 -33.59 -50.79 -27.38
CA ARG A 384 -34.60 -50.24 -26.47
C ARG A 384 -35.92 -49.90 -27.16
N GLN A 385 -35.86 -49.35 -28.38
CA GLN A 385 -37.05 -49.03 -29.18
C GLN A 385 -37.82 -50.28 -29.63
N GLN A 386 -37.11 -51.34 -29.93
CA GLN A 386 -37.71 -52.64 -30.27
C GLN A 386 -38.48 -53.22 -29.10
N MET A 387 -37.90 -53.20 -27.87
CA MET A 387 -38.54 -53.69 -26.64
C MET A 387 -39.78 -52.91 -26.19
N GLN A 388 -39.97 -51.66 -26.68
CA GLN A 388 -41.16 -50.86 -26.38
C GLN A 388 -42.31 -51.15 -27.35
N LYS A 389 -42.02 -51.74 -28.55
CA LYS A 389 -43.00 -52.05 -29.57
C LYS A 389 -43.51 -53.49 -29.48
N SER A 390 -42.82 -54.33 -28.72
CA SER A 390 -43.23 -55.66 -28.35
C SER A 390 -43.98 -55.67 -26.99
#